data_d3cf2df3a890b13f3be54dcf37ff23b2
#
_entry.id   d3cf2df3a890b13f3be54dcf37ff23b2
#
_cell.length_a   1.000
_cell.length_b   1.000
_cell.length_c   1.000
_cell.angle_alpha   90.00
_cell.angle_beta   90.00
_cell.angle_gamma   90.00
#
_symmetry.space_group_name_H-M   'P 1'
#
loop_
_entity.id
_entity.type
_entity.pdbx_description
1 polymer ?
#
loop_
_entity_poly.entity_id
_entity_poly.type
_entity_poly.pdbx_seq_one_letter_code
_entity_poly.pdbx_strand_id
1 'polypeptide(L)'
;MWRQILERRGVLNRVNDAELADLSRTYDVPASVMEMSVTQAAALSGRKRSAFVPALRRVVDSYQTLLRDGGKQRKKIAVAPHYDPKGVSLEGSVDTLVNKLTRVDRMLRSGGELNAGAATMLFYGPPGTGKTALARYLADRLDRECKVVRASDLLGPYVGMTEANIAEAFRDAERDDAVLVIDEADSFLFPREKAAHSWETTQVNEFLTALEECRGFCICTSNRRENMDQAAMRRFSHKIAFTYSKPEQVKTLYDALLAPLASEPMSKELETELLAMRRLTPGDFHAVRSRMLFDGGKGVKHHALLEGLRQEQELKLDIDRRGMGFLK
;
A
#
# COMPACT_ATOMS: atom_id res chain seq x y z
N MET A 1 -23.39 14.10 -30.15
CA MET A 1 -24.01 14.01 -28.80
C MET A 1 -23.91 15.34 -28.03
N TRP A 2 -22.73 15.93 -27.82
CA TRP A 2 -22.57 17.25 -27.13
C TRP A 2 -23.47 18.33 -27.66
N ARG A 3 -23.54 18.52 -29.01
CA ARG A 3 -24.40 19.56 -29.66
C ARG A 3 -25.87 19.41 -29.24
N GLN A 4 -26.42 18.19 -29.27
CA GLN A 4 -27.82 17.93 -28.93
C GLN A 4 -28.14 18.24 -27.46
N ILE A 5 -27.19 17.96 -26.55
CA ILE A 5 -27.37 18.23 -25.13
C ILE A 5 -27.29 19.73 -24.85
N LEU A 6 -26.34 20.44 -25.46
CA LEU A 6 -26.21 21.91 -25.35
C LEU A 6 -27.42 22.64 -25.91
N GLU A 7 -27.98 22.17 -27.04
CA GLU A 7 -29.24 22.68 -27.61
C GLU A 7 -30.43 22.45 -26.68
N ARG A 8 -30.61 21.22 -26.21
CA ARG A 8 -31.70 20.85 -25.26
C ARG A 8 -31.67 21.70 -24.01
N ARG A 9 -30.48 22.06 -23.52
CA ARG A 9 -30.28 22.90 -22.33
C ARG A 9 -30.24 24.40 -22.61
N GLY A 10 -30.42 24.82 -23.89
CA GLY A 10 -30.46 26.22 -24.28
C GLY A 10 -29.15 27.00 -24.13
N VAL A 11 -28.02 26.30 -24.13
CA VAL A 11 -26.70 26.91 -23.89
C VAL A 11 -25.72 26.72 -25.06
N LEU A 12 -26.19 26.25 -26.23
CA LEU A 12 -25.33 26.04 -27.41
C LEU A 12 -24.69 27.35 -27.89
N ASN A 13 -25.37 28.48 -27.75
CA ASN A 13 -24.86 29.80 -28.09
C ASN A 13 -23.64 30.27 -27.27
N ARG A 14 -23.29 29.52 -26.20
CA ARG A 14 -22.13 29.79 -25.35
C ARG A 14 -20.88 29.04 -25.78
N VAL A 15 -20.98 28.15 -26.77
CA VAL A 15 -19.89 27.30 -27.28
C VAL A 15 -19.74 27.58 -28.77
N ASN A 16 -18.52 27.77 -29.25
CA ASN A 16 -18.25 27.87 -30.70
C ASN A 16 -17.98 26.48 -31.30
N ASP A 17 -17.95 26.38 -32.63
CA ASP A 17 -17.77 25.08 -33.32
C ASP A 17 -16.38 24.46 -33.05
N ALA A 18 -15.34 25.25 -32.85
CA ALA A 18 -14.01 24.75 -32.50
C ALA A 18 -13.97 24.17 -31.08
N GLU A 19 -14.60 24.85 -30.13
CA GLU A 19 -14.74 24.36 -28.75
C GLU A 19 -15.62 23.09 -28.67
N LEU A 20 -16.67 23.05 -29.50
CA LEU A 20 -17.54 21.86 -29.58
C LEU A 20 -16.82 20.64 -30.16
N ALA A 21 -16.00 20.85 -31.19
CA ALA A 21 -15.18 19.80 -31.78
C ALA A 21 -14.12 19.30 -30.79
N ASP A 22 -13.53 20.20 -30.02
CA ASP A 22 -12.54 19.89 -29.02
C ASP A 22 -13.15 19.12 -27.84
N LEU A 23 -14.31 19.56 -27.33
CA LEU A 23 -15.05 18.81 -26.30
C LEU A 23 -15.39 17.40 -26.75
N SER A 24 -15.79 17.23 -28.02
CA SER A 24 -16.16 15.93 -28.58
C SER A 24 -14.96 14.99 -28.77
N ARG A 25 -13.77 15.54 -28.97
CA ARG A 25 -12.52 14.79 -29.12
C ARG A 25 -11.90 14.44 -27.78
N THR A 26 -11.99 15.35 -26.81
CA THR A 26 -11.32 15.24 -25.52
C THR A 26 -12.10 14.40 -24.51
N TYR A 27 -13.45 14.45 -24.58
CA TYR A 27 -14.31 13.84 -23.55
C TYR A 27 -15.22 12.76 -24.13
N ASP A 28 -14.82 11.52 -23.91
CA ASP A 28 -15.67 10.33 -24.15
C ASP A 28 -16.32 9.92 -22.83
N VAL A 29 -17.50 10.48 -22.54
CA VAL A 29 -18.25 10.27 -21.31
C VAL A 29 -19.70 9.94 -21.61
N PRO A 30 -20.41 9.18 -20.74
CA PRO A 30 -21.83 8.86 -20.91
C PRO A 30 -22.72 10.11 -21.03
N ALA A 31 -23.82 10.00 -21.77
CA ALA A 31 -24.77 11.10 -21.98
C ALA A 31 -25.28 11.73 -20.66
N SER A 32 -25.52 10.91 -19.65
CA SER A 32 -25.93 11.36 -18.31
C SER A 32 -24.91 12.28 -17.66
N VAL A 33 -23.61 11.99 -17.80
CA VAL A 33 -22.52 12.81 -17.30
C VAL A 33 -22.41 14.10 -18.07
N MET A 34 -22.58 14.06 -19.41
CA MET A 34 -22.63 15.26 -20.25
C MET A 34 -23.77 16.20 -19.82
N GLU A 35 -24.98 15.69 -19.66
CA GLU A 35 -26.15 16.47 -19.23
C GLU A 35 -25.97 17.14 -17.88
N MET A 36 -25.46 16.37 -16.90
CA MET A 36 -25.20 16.86 -15.55
C MET A 36 -24.11 17.93 -15.55
N SER A 37 -23.04 17.70 -16.31
CA SER A 37 -21.92 18.65 -16.42
C SER A 37 -22.35 19.96 -17.08
N VAL A 38 -23.16 19.92 -18.13
CA VAL A 38 -23.71 21.12 -18.79
C VAL A 38 -24.60 21.90 -17.80
N THR A 39 -25.44 21.22 -17.03
CA THR A 39 -26.31 21.86 -16.03
C THR A 39 -25.50 22.58 -14.94
N GLN A 40 -24.51 21.91 -14.40
CA GLN A 40 -23.63 22.50 -13.37
C GLN A 40 -22.76 23.64 -13.90
N ALA A 41 -22.19 23.48 -15.11
CA ALA A 41 -21.41 24.51 -15.73
C ALA A 41 -22.24 25.77 -16.02
N ALA A 42 -23.51 25.62 -16.41
CA ALA A 42 -24.43 26.72 -16.60
C ALA A 42 -24.71 27.48 -15.29
N ALA A 43 -24.87 26.76 -14.20
CA ALA A 43 -25.06 27.34 -12.88
C ALA A 43 -23.79 28.08 -12.39
N LEU A 44 -22.61 27.51 -12.56
CA LEU A 44 -21.32 28.07 -12.11
C LEU A 44 -20.88 29.27 -12.93
N SER A 45 -21.14 29.29 -14.26
CA SER A 45 -20.72 30.36 -15.15
C SER A 45 -21.69 31.55 -15.16
N GLY A 46 -22.87 31.40 -14.58
CA GLY A 46 -23.93 32.40 -14.67
C GLY A 46 -24.26 32.75 -16.11
N ARG A 47 -24.39 34.07 -16.43
CA ARG A 47 -24.65 34.56 -17.80
C ARG A 47 -23.39 34.81 -18.64
N LYS A 48 -22.18 34.66 -18.10
CA LYS A 48 -20.92 34.94 -18.79
C LYS A 48 -20.56 33.85 -19.80
N ARG A 49 -20.59 34.16 -21.09
CA ARG A 49 -20.25 33.23 -22.17
C ARG A 49 -18.81 32.70 -22.06
N SER A 50 -17.84 33.57 -21.80
CA SER A 50 -16.42 33.21 -21.70
C SER A 50 -16.07 32.31 -20.52
N ALA A 51 -16.93 32.24 -19.50
CA ALA A 51 -16.71 31.39 -18.32
C ALA A 51 -17.34 29.99 -18.48
N PHE A 52 -18.21 29.77 -19.48
CA PHE A 52 -18.98 28.54 -19.59
C PHE A 52 -18.10 27.31 -19.96
N VAL A 53 -17.32 27.43 -21.06
CA VAL A 53 -16.47 26.27 -21.49
C VAL A 53 -15.40 25.91 -20.46
N PRO A 54 -14.68 26.85 -19.82
CA PRO A 54 -13.78 26.56 -18.73
C PRO A 54 -14.47 25.92 -17.52
N ALA A 55 -15.71 26.32 -17.19
CA ALA A 55 -16.48 25.69 -16.14
C ALA A 55 -16.91 24.26 -16.51
N LEU A 56 -17.37 24.08 -17.76
CA LEU A 56 -17.76 22.77 -18.29
C LEU A 56 -16.58 21.77 -18.24
N ARG A 57 -15.41 22.19 -18.71
CA ARG A 57 -14.20 21.34 -18.64
C ARG A 57 -13.89 20.94 -17.20
N ARG A 58 -13.84 21.91 -16.26
CA ARG A 58 -13.59 21.59 -14.84
C ARG A 58 -14.57 20.59 -14.25
N VAL A 59 -15.85 20.73 -14.60
CA VAL A 59 -16.89 19.80 -14.11
C VAL A 59 -16.71 18.42 -14.72
N VAL A 60 -16.49 18.31 -16.03
CA VAL A 60 -16.27 17.01 -16.69
C VAL A 60 -14.99 16.35 -16.20
N ASP A 61 -13.89 17.09 -16.04
CA ASP A 61 -12.64 16.60 -15.50
C ASP A 61 -12.82 16.05 -14.08
N SER A 62 -13.59 16.76 -13.24
CA SER A 62 -13.92 16.29 -11.89
C SER A 62 -14.72 15.00 -11.92
N TYR A 63 -15.70 14.86 -12.84
CA TYR A 63 -16.44 13.60 -13.01
C TYR A 63 -15.59 12.49 -13.59
N GLN A 64 -14.72 12.78 -14.56
CA GLN A 64 -13.80 11.77 -15.09
C GLN A 64 -12.83 11.29 -14.00
N THR A 65 -12.35 12.20 -13.15
CA THR A 65 -11.50 11.85 -12.01
C THR A 65 -12.27 10.98 -11.02
N LEU A 66 -13.52 11.31 -10.69
CA LEU A 66 -14.39 10.51 -9.83
C LEU A 66 -14.71 9.12 -10.44
N LEU A 67 -14.95 9.04 -11.74
CA LEU A 67 -15.25 7.78 -12.44
C LEU A 67 -13.99 6.92 -12.64
N ARG A 68 -12.84 7.53 -12.92
CA ARG A 68 -11.56 6.82 -13.07
C ARG A 68 -11.05 6.28 -11.73
N ASP A 69 -11.20 7.05 -10.67
CA ASP A 69 -10.52 6.78 -9.41
C ASP A 69 -11.46 6.24 -8.33
N GLY A 70 -12.77 6.10 -8.60
CA GLY A 70 -13.75 5.81 -7.54
C GLY A 70 -13.59 6.79 -6.36
N GLY A 71 -13.18 8.03 -6.62
CA GLY A 71 -12.85 9.02 -5.59
C GLY A 71 -11.46 8.85 -4.96
N LYS A 72 -10.69 7.85 -5.35
CA LYS A 72 -9.30 7.65 -4.85
C LYS A 72 -8.33 8.29 -5.85
N GLN A 73 -7.74 9.43 -5.48
CA GLN A 73 -6.56 9.94 -6.18
C GLN A 73 -5.48 8.84 -6.20
N ARG A 74 -5.08 8.40 -7.39
CA ARG A 74 -3.92 7.52 -7.59
C ARG A 74 -2.65 8.29 -7.20
N LYS A 75 -2.36 8.36 -5.90
CA LYS A 75 -1.02 8.73 -5.46
C LYS A 75 -0.15 7.51 -5.75
N LYS A 76 0.80 7.61 -6.69
CA LYS A 76 1.98 6.74 -6.70
C LYS A 76 2.53 6.81 -5.28
N ILE A 77 2.33 5.74 -4.52
CA ILE A 77 2.83 5.69 -3.14
C ILE A 77 4.34 5.45 -3.29
N ALA A 78 5.09 6.52 -3.24
CA ALA A 78 6.54 6.49 -3.36
C ALA A 78 7.16 5.65 -2.23
N VAL A 79 8.23 4.95 -2.55
CA VAL A 79 9.12 4.34 -1.56
C VAL A 79 9.62 5.45 -0.63
N ALA A 80 9.67 5.19 0.68
CA ALA A 80 10.13 6.19 1.63
C ALA A 80 11.55 6.68 1.25
N PRO A 81 11.86 8.00 1.34
CA PRO A 81 13.11 8.59 0.85
C PRO A 81 14.38 7.98 1.44
N HIS A 82 14.28 7.28 2.57
CA HIS A 82 15.39 6.66 3.29
C HIS A 82 15.25 5.14 3.42
N TYR A 83 14.47 4.51 2.53
CA TYR A 83 14.32 3.07 2.57
C TYR A 83 15.55 2.40 1.94
N ASP A 84 16.27 1.63 2.76
CA ASP A 84 17.35 0.76 2.30
C ASP A 84 16.95 -0.70 2.52
N PRO A 85 16.83 -1.51 1.45
CA PRO A 85 16.49 -2.92 1.58
C PRO A 85 17.52 -3.73 2.38
N LYS A 86 18.76 -3.25 2.49
CA LYS A 86 19.82 -3.88 3.31
C LYS A 86 19.49 -3.85 4.81
N GLY A 87 18.68 -2.90 5.26
CA GLY A 87 18.21 -2.82 6.66
C GLY A 87 17.11 -3.83 7.01
N VAL A 88 16.56 -4.55 6.02
CA VAL A 88 15.47 -5.52 6.24
C VAL A 88 16.02 -6.90 6.51
N SER A 89 15.56 -7.53 7.59
CA SER A 89 15.90 -8.90 7.95
C SER A 89 14.77 -9.85 7.59
N LEU A 90 15.06 -10.81 6.70
CA LEU A 90 14.12 -11.84 6.27
C LEU A 90 14.84 -13.19 6.08
N GLU A 91 14.07 -14.27 6.03
CA GLU A 91 14.59 -15.58 5.63
C GLU A 91 14.90 -15.57 4.13
N GLY A 92 16.18 -15.69 3.79
CA GLY A 92 16.70 -15.55 2.43
C GLY A 92 17.33 -14.17 2.19
N SER A 93 17.29 -13.71 0.95
CA SER A 93 17.89 -12.45 0.52
C SER A 93 16.90 -11.62 -0.29
N VAL A 94 16.88 -10.32 -0.05
CA VAL A 94 16.08 -9.36 -0.83
C VAL A 94 16.50 -9.39 -2.29
N ASP A 95 17.79 -9.46 -2.59
CA ASP A 95 18.30 -9.51 -3.96
C ASP A 95 17.83 -10.77 -4.71
N THR A 96 17.81 -11.91 -4.03
CA THR A 96 17.27 -13.16 -4.59
C THR A 96 15.79 -13.02 -4.92
N LEU A 97 15.02 -12.39 -4.04
CA LEU A 97 13.60 -12.13 -4.23
C LEU A 97 13.37 -11.19 -5.43
N VAL A 98 14.10 -10.06 -5.48
CA VAL A 98 14.04 -9.11 -6.60
C VAL A 98 14.36 -9.81 -7.92
N ASN A 99 15.43 -10.60 -7.98
CA ASN A 99 15.82 -11.31 -9.21
C ASN A 99 14.76 -12.31 -9.67
N LYS A 100 14.14 -13.06 -8.74
CA LYS A 100 13.03 -13.96 -9.05
C LYS A 100 11.83 -13.21 -9.62
N LEU A 101 11.41 -12.14 -8.97
CA LEU A 101 10.25 -11.36 -9.39
C LEU A 101 10.50 -10.65 -10.72
N THR A 102 11.70 -10.10 -10.94
CA THR A 102 12.08 -9.48 -12.21
C THR A 102 12.05 -10.50 -13.37
N ARG A 103 12.46 -11.75 -13.11
CA ARG A 103 12.37 -12.82 -14.10
C ARG A 103 10.92 -13.15 -14.46
N VAL A 104 10.07 -13.26 -13.47
CA VAL A 104 8.62 -13.49 -13.63
C VAL A 104 7.98 -12.34 -14.39
N ASP A 105 8.28 -11.10 -14.00
CA ASP A 105 7.77 -9.89 -14.65
C ASP A 105 8.15 -9.82 -16.13
N ARG A 106 9.40 -10.11 -16.46
CA ARG A 106 9.88 -10.15 -17.85
C ARG A 106 9.13 -11.21 -18.66
N MET A 107 8.87 -12.39 -18.08
CA MET A 107 8.11 -13.44 -18.73
C MET A 107 6.68 -12.97 -19.03
N LEU A 108 6.00 -12.34 -18.08
CA LEU A 108 4.65 -11.78 -18.27
C LEU A 108 4.63 -10.71 -19.36
N ARG A 109 5.56 -9.76 -19.34
CA ARG A 109 5.66 -8.67 -20.34
C ARG A 109 5.97 -9.20 -21.75
N SER A 110 6.58 -10.39 -21.87
CA SER A 110 6.83 -11.04 -23.17
C SER A 110 5.65 -11.88 -23.68
N GLY A 111 4.49 -11.80 -23.03
CA GLY A 111 3.29 -12.56 -23.40
C GLY A 111 3.26 -13.99 -22.86
N GLY A 112 4.17 -14.33 -21.94
CA GLY A 112 4.11 -15.60 -21.20
C GLY A 112 2.97 -15.58 -20.19
N GLU A 113 2.43 -16.75 -19.89
CA GLU A 113 1.39 -16.92 -18.90
C GLU A 113 1.96 -17.50 -17.60
N LEU A 114 1.51 -16.97 -16.46
CA LEU A 114 1.69 -17.58 -15.15
C LEU A 114 0.47 -18.44 -14.82
N ASN A 115 0.73 -19.56 -14.17
CA ASN A 115 -0.35 -20.27 -13.49
C ASN A 115 -0.98 -19.32 -12.46
N ALA A 116 -2.31 -19.34 -12.34
CA ALA A 116 -3.02 -18.58 -11.34
C ALA A 116 -2.45 -18.87 -9.93
N GLY A 117 -2.32 -17.85 -9.11
CA GLY A 117 -1.71 -17.93 -7.78
C GLY A 117 -0.17 -18.00 -7.75
N ALA A 118 0.52 -18.10 -8.88
CA ALA A 118 1.97 -18.36 -8.92
C ALA A 118 2.84 -17.20 -8.38
N ALA A 119 2.33 -15.97 -8.37
CA ALA A 119 3.04 -14.80 -7.86
C ALA A 119 2.39 -14.21 -6.58
N THR A 120 1.74 -15.06 -5.79
CA THR A 120 1.18 -14.71 -4.50
C THR A 120 2.22 -14.89 -3.39
N MET A 121 2.40 -13.86 -2.56
CA MET A 121 3.40 -13.85 -1.50
C MET A 121 2.77 -13.49 -0.17
N LEU A 122 3.21 -14.16 0.89
CA LEU A 122 2.89 -13.79 2.27
C LEU A 122 4.16 -13.31 2.97
N PHE A 123 4.16 -12.06 3.42
CA PHE A 123 5.19 -11.46 4.26
C PHE A 123 4.70 -11.47 5.71
N TYR A 124 5.31 -12.25 6.56
CA TYR A 124 4.87 -12.40 7.95
C TYR A 124 6.02 -12.23 8.94
N GLY A 125 5.69 -11.80 10.15
CA GLY A 125 6.68 -11.59 11.21
C GLY A 125 6.41 -10.35 12.06
N PRO A 126 7.31 -9.99 12.99
CA PRO A 126 7.09 -8.92 13.95
C PRO A 126 6.69 -7.58 13.31
N PRO A 127 5.90 -6.75 14.00
CA PRO A 127 5.58 -5.40 13.53
C PRO A 127 6.86 -4.55 13.39
N GLY A 128 6.83 -3.57 12.50
CA GLY A 128 7.95 -2.65 12.28
C GLY A 128 9.12 -3.23 11.47
N THR A 129 9.08 -4.49 11.03
CA THR A 129 10.17 -5.14 10.26
C THR A 129 10.28 -4.70 8.81
N GLY A 130 9.37 -3.83 8.33
CA GLY A 130 9.44 -3.26 6.99
C GLY A 130 8.72 -4.06 5.89
N LYS A 131 7.77 -4.95 6.24
CA LYS A 131 7.01 -5.78 5.29
C LYS A 131 6.36 -4.98 4.16
N THR A 132 5.54 -3.99 4.52
CA THR A 132 4.82 -3.14 3.55
C THR A 132 5.80 -2.24 2.78
N ALA A 133 6.89 -1.79 3.42
CA ALA A 133 7.92 -1.00 2.76
C ALA A 133 8.67 -1.82 1.70
N LEU A 134 9.01 -3.09 2.00
CA LEU A 134 9.61 -3.99 1.03
C LEU A 134 8.65 -4.29 -0.13
N ALA A 135 7.36 -4.48 0.12
CA ALA A 135 6.38 -4.71 -0.93
C ALA A 135 6.33 -3.53 -1.93
N ARG A 136 6.33 -2.28 -1.41
CA ARG A 136 6.42 -1.06 -2.24
C ARG A 136 7.72 -0.97 -3.03
N TYR A 137 8.86 -1.29 -2.39
CA TYR A 137 10.16 -1.34 -3.04
C TYR A 137 10.19 -2.36 -4.18
N LEU A 138 9.61 -3.55 -3.99
CA LEU A 138 9.52 -4.56 -5.02
C LEU A 138 8.68 -4.10 -6.21
N ALA A 139 7.55 -3.44 -5.98
CA ALA A 139 6.72 -2.87 -7.03
C ALA A 139 7.49 -1.80 -7.83
N ASP A 140 8.22 -0.91 -7.15
CA ASP A 140 9.07 0.09 -7.78
C ASP A 140 10.17 -0.54 -8.63
N ARG A 141 10.83 -1.59 -8.12
CA ARG A 141 11.87 -2.35 -8.85
C ARG A 141 11.34 -3.07 -10.09
N LEU A 142 10.06 -3.42 -10.10
CA LEU A 142 9.37 -4.02 -11.23
C LEU A 142 8.80 -2.96 -12.21
N ASP A 143 8.96 -1.67 -11.89
CA ASP A 143 8.33 -0.58 -12.63
C ASP A 143 6.80 -0.78 -12.78
N ARG A 144 6.17 -1.22 -11.67
CA ARG A 144 4.73 -1.43 -11.58
C ARG A 144 4.10 -0.49 -10.55
N GLU A 145 2.85 -0.11 -10.77
CA GLU A 145 2.07 0.58 -9.74
C GLU A 145 1.92 -0.31 -8.51
N CYS A 146 2.01 0.27 -7.31
CA CYS A 146 1.78 -0.41 -6.04
C CYS A 146 0.43 0.00 -5.47
N LYS A 147 -0.55 -0.90 -5.50
CA LYS A 147 -1.86 -0.70 -4.89
C LYS A 147 -1.88 -1.29 -3.50
N VAL A 148 -1.84 -0.43 -2.49
CA VAL A 148 -1.90 -0.85 -1.09
C VAL A 148 -3.32 -0.68 -0.56
N VAL A 149 -3.92 -1.78 -0.13
CA VAL A 149 -5.24 -1.84 0.49
C VAL A 149 -5.07 -2.47 1.86
N ARG A 150 -5.65 -1.89 2.90
CA ARG A 150 -5.69 -2.54 4.21
C ARG A 150 -6.82 -3.57 4.23
N ALA A 151 -6.60 -4.69 4.91
CA ALA A 151 -7.66 -5.68 5.08
C ALA A 151 -8.93 -5.09 5.71
N SER A 152 -8.80 -4.13 6.63
CA SER A 152 -9.92 -3.39 7.22
C SER A 152 -10.74 -2.59 6.20
N ASP A 153 -10.10 -2.10 5.12
CA ASP A 153 -10.79 -1.32 4.08
C ASP A 153 -11.61 -2.21 3.13
N LEU A 154 -11.31 -3.51 3.12
CA LEU A 154 -12.08 -4.52 2.37
C LEU A 154 -13.33 -4.96 3.11
N LEU A 155 -13.36 -4.85 4.44
CA LEU A 155 -14.50 -5.25 5.25
C LEU A 155 -15.67 -4.28 5.04
N GLY A 156 -16.82 -4.80 4.72
CA GLY A 156 -18.06 -4.04 4.54
C GLY A 156 -19.08 -4.35 5.61
N PRO A 157 -19.97 -3.39 5.97
CA PRO A 157 -20.99 -3.57 6.99
C PRO A 157 -22.17 -4.43 6.52
N TYR A 158 -22.29 -4.70 5.21
CA TYR A 158 -23.38 -5.47 4.64
C TYR A 158 -22.89 -6.81 4.08
N VAL A 159 -23.74 -7.85 4.16
CA VAL A 159 -23.45 -9.17 3.58
C VAL A 159 -23.19 -9.04 2.08
N GLY A 160 -22.15 -9.68 1.58
CA GLY A 160 -21.74 -9.61 0.17
C GLY A 160 -20.85 -8.40 -0.19
N MET A 161 -20.76 -7.39 0.68
CA MET A 161 -19.97 -6.19 0.39
C MET A 161 -18.45 -6.46 0.51
N THR A 162 -18.06 -7.23 1.51
CA THR A 162 -16.65 -7.65 1.67
C THR A 162 -16.18 -8.47 0.48
N GLU A 163 -16.98 -9.42 0.04
CA GLU A 163 -16.70 -10.27 -1.12
C GLU A 163 -16.57 -9.42 -2.40
N ALA A 164 -17.48 -8.46 -2.59
CA ALA A 164 -17.42 -7.54 -3.73
C ALA A 164 -16.15 -6.66 -3.70
N ASN A 165 -15.79 -6.12 -2.53
CA ASN A 165 -14.60 -5.29 -2.35
C ASN A 165 -13.30 -6.09 -2.60
N ILE A 166 -13.23 -7.34 -2.14
CA ILE A 166 -12.11 -8.25 -2.42
C ILE A 166 -11.98 -8.46 -3.93
N ALA A 167 -13.06 -8.89 -4.60
CA ALA A 167 -13.05 -9.14 -6.02
C ALA A 167 -12.71 -7.88 -6.85
N GLU A 168 -13.14 -6.69 -6.41
CA GLU A 168 -12.80 -5.41 -7.05
C GLU A 168 -11.32 -5.10 -6.90
N ALA A 169 -10.74 -5.26 -5.72
CA ALA A 169 -9.33 -4.98 -5.46
C ALA A 169 -8.40 -5.83 -6.35
N PHE A 170 -8.71 -7.13 -6.52
CA PHE A 170 -7.94 -8.02 -7.39
C PHE A 170 -8.13 -7.66 -8.87
N ARG A 171 -9.36 -7.43 -9.34
CA ARG A 171 -9.63 -7.00 -10.72
C ARG A 171 -8.96 -5.67 -11.08
N ASP A 172 -9.00 -4.70 -10.17
CA ASP A 172 -8.37 -3.40 -10.36
C ASP A 172 -6.85 -3.51 -10.45
N ALA A 173 -6.24 -4.39 -9.66
CA ALA A 173 -4.80 -4.63 -9.73
C ALA A 173 -4.42 -5.33 -11.04
N GLU A 174 -5.20 -6.30 -11.50
CA GLU A 174 -4.97 -6.99 -12.76
C GLU A 174 -5.15 -6.06 -13.97
N ARG A 175 -6.24 -5.28 -14.00
CA ARG A 175 -6.50 -4.31 -15.09
C ARG A 175 -5.39 -3.27 -15.22
N ASP A 176 -4.85 -2.80 -14.12
CA ASP A 176 -3.84 -1.72 -14.08
C ASP A 176 -2.41 -2.28 -14.09
N ASP A 177 -2.24 -3.60 -14.27
CA ASP A 177 -0.96 -4.31 -14.24
C ASP A 177 -0.10 -3.96 -13.01
N ALA A 178 -0.76 -3.83 -11.85
CA ALA A 178 -0.21 -3.35 -10.60
C ALA A 178 0.20 -4.51 -9.68
N VAL A 179 1.08 -4.23 -8.71
CA VAL A 179 1.31 -5.10 -7.56
C VAL A 179 0.26 -4.78 -6.52
N LEU A 180 -0.62 -5.75 -6.22
CA LEU A 180 -1.58 -5.64 -5.14
C LEU A 180 -0.90 -5.94 -3.80
N VAL A 181 -0.99 -5.03 -2.86
CA VAL A 181 -0.51 -5.22 -1.48
C VAL A 181 -1.70 -5.18 -0.54
N ILE A 182 -2.00 -6.30 0.12
CA ILE A 182 -3.04 -6.37 1.14
C ILE A 182 -2.36 -6.34 2.49
N ASP A 183 -2.42 -5.17 3.12
CA ASP A 183 -1.74 -4.91 4.39
C ASP A 183 -2.59 -5.34 5.57
N GLU A 184 -1.94 -5.92 6.59
CA GLU A 184 -2.60 -6.45 7.79
C GLU A 184 -3.68 -7.49 7.47
N ALA A 185 -3.37 -8.44 6.56
CA ALA A 185 -4.32 -9.47 6.11
C ALA A 185 -4.72 -10.49 7.20
N ASP A 186 -4.40 -10.22 8.45
CA ASP A 186 -4.63 -11.10 9.60
C ASP A 186 -6.09 -11.55 9.74
N SER A 187 -7.04 -10.66 9.38
CA SER A 187 -8.48 -10.95 9.42
C SER A 187 -8.94 -11.98 8.38
N PHE A 188 -8.18 -12.21 7.33
CA PHE A 188 -8.46 -13.24 6.31
C PHE A 188 -7.60 -14.50 6.45
N LEU A 189 -6.66 -14.51 7.40
CA LEU A 189 -5.70 -15.60 7.58
C LEU A 189 -5.88 -16.39 8.89
N PHE A 190 -6.93 -16.09 9.65
CA PHE A 190 -7.20 -16.80 10.91
C PHE A 190 -7.85 -18.17 10.65
N PRO A 191 -7.72 -19.15 11.59
CA PRO A 191 -8.33 -20.45 11.48
C PRO A 191 -9.87 -20.35 11.45
N ARG A 192 -10.49 -20.95 10.43
CA ARG A 192 -11.96 -20.94 10.23
C ARG A 192 -12.74 -21.54 11.39
N GLU A 193 -12.13 -22.45 12.12
CA GLU A 193 -12.68 -23.08 13.33
C GLU A 193 -12.92 -22.06 14.46
N LYS A 194 -12.25 -20.91 14.40
CA LYS A 194 -12.39 -19.79 15.35
C LYS A 194 -13.36 -18.71 14.87
N ALA A 195 -13.96 -18.89 13.69
CA ALA A 195 -14.96 -17.95 13.19
C ALA A 195 -16.20 -17.98 14.10
N ALA A 196 -16.60 -16.82 14.58
CA ALA A 196 -17.79 -16.68 15.43
C ALA A 196 -19.08 -16.75 14.61
N HIS A 197 -19.01 -16.40 13.33
CA HIS A 197 -20.15 -16.32 12.44
C HIS A 197 -19.86 -16.95 11.05
N SER A 198 -20.90 -17.50 10.43
CA SER A 198 -20.78 -18.15 9.11
C SER A 198 -20.32 -17.20 7.99
N TRP A 199 -20.67 -15.93 8.05
CA TRP A 199 -20.26 -14.93 7.07
C TRP A 199 -18.74 -14.64 7.12
N GLU A 200 -18.08 -14.78 8.26
CA GLU A 200 -16.61 -14.67 8.38
C GLU A 200 -15.92 -15.78 7.57
N THR A 201 -16.47 -16.99 7.62
CA THR A 201 -15.96 -18.11 6.82
C THR A 201 -16.14 -17.87 5.32
N THR A 202 -17.25 -17.24 4.91
CA THR A 202 -17.50 -16.91 3.50
C THR A 202 -16.50 -15.87 3.00
N GLN A 203 -16.23 -14.83 3.79
CA GLN A 203 -15.23 -13.80 3.46
C GLN A 203 -13.82 -14.37 3.30
N VAL A 204 -13.41 -15.26 4.23
CA VAL A 204 -12.11 -15.96 4.13
C VAL A 204 -12.06 -16.82 2.87
N ASN A 205 -13.13 -17.56 2.55
CA ASN A 205 -13.18 -18.39 1.35
C ASN A 205 -13.04 -17.55 0.07
N GLU A 206 -13.79 -16.45 -0.03
CA GLU A 206 -13.69 -15.54 -1.18
C GLU A 206 -12.28 -14.98 -1.35
N PHE A 207 -11.68 -14.55 -0.25
CA PHE A 207 -10.29 -14.05 -0.26
C PHE A 207 -9.31 -15.13 -0.76
N LEU A 208 -9.45 -16.36 -0.28
CA LEU A 208 -8.58 -17.45 -0.68
C LEU A 208 -8.79 -17.86 -2.14
N THR A 209 -10.03 -17.79 -2.63
CA THR A 209 -10.38 -18.04 -4.03
C THR A 209 -9.74 -16.95 -4.91
N ALA A 210 -9.88 -15.68 -4.54
CA ALA A 210 -9.27 -14.57 -5.28
C ALA A 210 -7.72 -14.68 -5.33
N LEU A 211 -7.08 -15.18 -4.26
CA LEU A 211 -5.64 -15.46 -4.24
C LEU A 211 -5.26 -16.59 -5.23
N GLU A 212 -6.05 -17.67 -5.29
CA GLU A 212 -5.81 -18.79 -6.21
C GLU A 212 -6.00 -18.40 -7.67
N GLU A 213 -6.94 -17.52 -7.97
CA GLU A 213 -7.25 -17.04 -9.30
C GLU A 213 -6.34 -15.89 -9.75
N CYS A 214 -5.58 -15.28 -8.83
CA CYS A 214 -4.73 -14.13 -9.11
C CYS A 214 -3.68 -14.46 -10.18
N ARG A 215 -3.69 -13.72 -11.28
CA ARG A 215 -2.70 -13.85 -12.38
C ARG A 215 -1.59 -12.82 -12.32
N GLY A 216 -1.69 -11.86 -11.43
CA GLY A 216 -0.72 -10.80 -11.18
C GLY A 216 0.13 -11.01 -9.92
N PHE A 217 0.81 -9.96 -9.51
CA PHE A 217 1.57 -9.95 -8.26
C PHE A 217 0.67 -9.55 -7.09
N CYS A 218 0.54 -10.44 -6.11
CA CYS A 218 -0.17 -10.15 -4.87
C CYS A 218 0.74 -10.39 -3.66
N ILE A 219 0.86 -9.41 -2.77
CA ILE A 219 1.64 -9.48 -1.55
C ILE A 219 0.72 -9.20 -0.37
N CYS A 220 0.52 -10.20 0.48
CA CYS A 220 -0.18 -10.02 1.75
C CYS A 220 0.81 -9.84 2.88
N THR A 221 0.54 -8.93 3.81
CA THR A 221 1.35 -8.78 5.02
C THR A 221 0.58 -9.23 6.24
N SER A 222 1.30 -9.80 7.22
CA SER A 222 0.75 -10.22 8.51
C SER A 222 1.75 -9.94 9.64
N ASN A 223 1.24 -9.48 10.77
CA ASN A 223 2.05 -9.32 11.99
C ASN A 223 2.07 -10.57 12.84
N ARG A 224 1.27 -11.57 12.51
CA ARG A 224 1.17 -12.84 13.23
C ARG A 224 2.08 -13.87 12.59
N ARG A 225 2.78 -14.64 13.44
CA ARG A 225 3.55 -15.82 13.03
C ARG A 225 2.80 -17.10 13.39
N GLU A 226 2.08 -17.05 14.49
CA GLU A 226 1.35 -18.18 15.06
C GLU A 226 -0.14 -18.05 14.81
N ASN A 227 -0.85 -19.17 14.79
CA ASN A 227 -2.31 -19.23 14.58
C ASN A 227 -2.82 -18.77 13.20
N MET A 228 -2.02 -18.92 12.13
CA MET A 228 -2.53 -18.79 10.77
C MET A 228 -3.18 -20.10 10.33
N ASP A 229 -4.26 -20.01 9.57
CA ASP A 229 -4.89 -21.16 8.94
C ASP A 229 -3.91 -21.85 7.98
N GLN A 230 -3.65 -23.14 8.19
CA GLN A 230 -2.79 -23.93 7.31
C GLN A 230 -3.32 -24.00 5.87
N ALA A 231 -4.65 -24.01 5.70
CA ALA A 231 -5.27 -23.99 4.39
C ALA A 231 -4.98 -22.64 3.68
N ALA A 232 -5.08 -21.52 4.40
CA ALA A 232 -4.71 -20.20 3.88
C ALA A 232 -3.22 -20.14 3.50
N MET A 233 -2.34 -20.68 4.35
CA MET A 233 -0.90 -20.71 4.08
C MET A 233 -0.54 -21.47 2.79
N ARG A 234 -1.29 -22.51 2.43
CA ARG A 234 -1.04 -23.30 1.20
C ARG A 234 -1.37 -22.54 -0.09
N ARG A 235 -2.19 -21.49 -0.02
CA ARG A 235 -2.59 -20.67 -1.17
C ARG A 235 -1.51 -19.67 -1.61
N PHE A 236 -0.54 -19.39 -0.73
CA PHE A 236 0.59 -18.55 -1.09
C PHE A 236 1.71 -19.38 -1.71
N SER A 237 2.17 -18.99 -2.89
CA SER A 237 3.30 -19.61 -3.57
C SER A 237 4.61 -19.34 -2.84
N HIS A 238 4.73 -18.16 -2.23
CA HIS A 238 5.92 -17.73 -1.50
C HIS A 238 5.56 -17.24 -0.10
N LYS A 239 6.26 -17.79 0.90
CA LYS A 239 6.11 -17.41 2.31
C LYS A 239 7.44 -16.89 2.80
N ILE A 240 7.49 -15.63 3.19
CA ILE A 240 8.72 -14.92 3.54
C ILE A 240 8.61 -14.44 4.97
N ALA A 241 9.40 -15.06 5.85
CA ALA A 241 9.46 -14.69 7.24
C ALA A 241 10.37 -13.48 7.44
N PHE A 242 9.83 -12.44 8.05
CA PHE A 242 10.59 -11.29 8.52
C PHE A 242 11.01 -11.51 9.97
N THR A 243 12.23 -11.10 10.29
CA THR A 243 12.81 -11.28 11.62
C THR A 243 13.33 -9.95 12.15
N TYR A 244 13.73 -9.95 13.41
CA TYR A 244 14.43 -8.81 13.99
C TYR A 244 15.77 -8.59 13.28
N SER A 245 16.22 -7.33 13.25
CA SER A 245 17.47 -6.93 12.59
C SER A 245 18.69 -7.61 13.20
N LYS A 246 19.56 -8.14 12.35
CA LYS A 246 20.87 -8.67 12.74
C LYS A 246 21.83 -7.51 13.06
N PRO A 247 22.95 -7.72 13.79
CA PRO A 247 23.89 -6.67 14.14
C PRO A 247 24.36 -5.82 12.94
N GLU A 248 24.63 -6.44 11.80
CA GLU A 248 25.03 -5.75 10.56
C GLU A 248 23.94 -4.80 10.03
N GLN A 249 22.69 -5.23 10.13
CA GLN A 249 21.54 -4.43 9.72
C GLN A 249 21.24 -3.32 10.72
N VAL A 250 21.42 -3.58 12.01
CA VAL A 250 21.35 -2.57 13.08
C VAL A 250 22.31 -1.43 12.79
N LYS A 251 23.58 -1.75 12.43
CA LYS A 251 24.58 -0.76 12.04
C LYS A 251 24.14 0.03 10.81
N THR A 252 23.71 -0.65 9.75
CA THR A 252 23.24 -0.03 8.51
C THR A 252 22.08 0.94 8.78
N LEU A 253 21.08 0.52 9.57
CA LEU A 253 19.93 1.36 9.92
C LEU A 253 20.33 2.56 10.78
N TYR A 254 21.23 2.34 11.73
CA TYR A 254 21.73 3.42 12.57
C TYR A 254 22.46 4.50 11.74
N ASP A 255 23.39 4.07 10.89
CA ASP A 255 24.18 4.97 10.05
C ASP A 255 23.30 5.75 9.06
N ALA A 256 22.27 5.11 8.52
CA ALA A 256 21.35 5.75 7.57
C ALA A 256 20.34 6.70 8.24
N LEU A 257 19.83 6.35 9.42
CA LEU A 257 18.69 7.04 10.01
C LEU A 257 19.01 7.93 11.20
N LEU A 258 19.93 7.51 12.07
CA LEU A 258 20.19 8.19 13.34
C LEU A 258 21.54 8.92 13.36
N ALA A 259 22.60 8.36 12.77
CA ALA A 259 23.91 9.00 12.73
C ALA A 259 23.88 10.42 12.12
N PRO A 260 23.05 10.73 11.08
CA PRO A 260 22.95 12.10 10.56
C PRO A 260 22.39 13.14 11.54
N LEU A 261 21.80 12.71 12.65
CA LEU A 261 21.30 13.58 13.73
C LEU A 261 22.37 13.87 14.79
N ALA A 262 23.42 13.06 14.84
CA ALA A 262 24.44 13.14 15.87
C ALA A 262 25.37 14.34 15.68
N SER A 263 25.90 14.88 16.80
CA SER A 263 26.80 16.02 16.84
C SER A 263 28.30 15.66 16.76
N GLU A 264 28.61 14.39 16.96
CA GLU A 264 30.00 13.90 17.11
C GLU A 264 30.12 12.48 16.50
N PRO A 265 31.33 11.98 16.21
CA PRO A 265 31.53 10.60 15.80
C PRO A 265 31.19 9.62 16.93
N MET A 266 30.68 8.43 16.57
CA MET A 266 30.38 7.38 17.52
C MET A 266 31.64 6.77 18.13
N SER A 267 31.66 6.60 19.44
CA SER A 267 32.76 5.89 20.10
C SER A 267 32.63 4.37 19.90
N LYS A 268 33.75 3.64 20.02
CA LYS A 268 33.77 2.17 19.88
C LYS A 268 32.95 1.47 20.94
N GLU A 269 32.86 2.03 22.14
CA GLU A 269 32.10 1.51 23.26
C GLU A 269 30.60 1.58 22.92
N LEU A 270 30.10 2.71 22.42
CA LEU A 270 28.71 2.90 22.02
C LEU A 270 28.35 2.06 20.80
N GLU A 271 29.29 1.87 19.87
CA GLU A 271 29.07 0.96 18.74
C GLU A 271 28.92 -0.49 19.20
N THR A 272 29.77 -0.94 20.13
CA THR A 272 29.66 -2.29 20.71
C THR A 272 28.32 -2.47 21.42
N GLU A 273 27.87 -1.47 22.14
CA GLU A 273 26.58 -1.45 22.81
C GLU A 273 25.41 -1.54 21.80
N LEU A 274 25.45 -0.72 20.75
CA LEU A 274 24.46 -0.75 19.67
C LEU A 274 24.34 -2.15 19.05
N LEU A 275 25.47 -2.77 18.73
CA LEU A 275 25.53 -4.09 18.10
C LEU A 275 25.11 -5.23 19.05
N ALA A 276 25.15 -4.99 20.37
CA ALA A 276 24.65 -5.92 21.37
C ALA A 276 23.13 -5.88 21.53
N MET A 277 22.45 -4.84 21.08
CA MET A 277 21.00 -4.74 21.16
C MET A 277 20.31 -5.83 20.34
N ARG A 278 19.20 -6.36 20.85
CA ARG A 278 18.44 -7.44 20.24
C ARG A 278 17.01 -6.99 19.99
N ARG A 279 16.29 -7.71 19.11
CA ARG A 279 14.87 -7.45 18.80
C ARG A 279 14.58 -6.07 18.25
N LEU A 280 15.58 -5.39 17.68
CA LEU A 280 15.37 -4.13 16.95
C LEU A 280 14.79 -4.41 15.55
N THR A 281 13.98 -3.48 15.09
CA THR A 281 13.35 -3.47 13.78
C THR A 281 13.59 -2.12 13.10
N PRO A 282 13.52 -2.01 11.77
CA PRO A 282 13.58 -0.72 11.09
C PRO A 282 12.59 0.32 11.65
N GLY A 283 11.41 -0.12 12.09
CA GLY A 283 10.41 0.74 12.71
C GLY A 283 10.90 1.47 13.96
N ASP A 284 11.75 0.83 14.78
CA ASP A 284 12.28 1.43 16.00
C ASP A 284 13.21 2.62 15.67
N PHE A 285 14.06 2.44 14.66
CA PHE A 285 14.93 3.53 14.19
C PHE A 285 14.14 4.70 13.63
N HIS A 286 13.03 4.44 12.92
CA HIS A 286 12.15 5.48 12.45
C HIS A 286 11.41 6.19 13.61
N ALA A 287 10.97 5.46 14.62
CA ALA A 287 10.32 6.02 15.81
C ALA A 287 11.27 6.94 16.58
N VAL A 288 12.50 6.47 16.86
CA VAL A 288 13.54 7.28 17.52
C VAL A 288 13.89 8.49 16.69
N ARG A 289 14.10 8.33 15.37
CA ARG A 289 14.36 9.46 14.46
C ARG A 289 13.26 10.51 14.52
N SER A 290 12.00 10.09 14.43
CA SER A 290 10.87 11.01 14.44
C SER A 290 10.76 11.77 15.76
N ARG A 291 11.00 11.09 16.89
CA ARG A 291 11.03 11.71 18.22
C ARG A 291 12.14 12.76 18.32
N MET A 292 13.37 12.42 17.94
CA MET A 292 14.51 13.35 17.99
C MET A 292 14.30 14.56 17.07
N LEU A 293 13.71 14.37 15.88
CA LEU A 293 13.37 15.48 14.99
C LEU A 293 12.30 16.40 15.58
N PHE A 294 11.33 15.84 16.29
CA PHE A 294 10.31 16.61 16.99
C PHE A 294 10.91 17.46 18.12
N ASP A 295 11.91 16.93 18.83
CA ASP A 295 12.60 17.60 19.96
C ASP A 295 13.67 18.61 19.52
N GLY A 296 13.79 18.94 18.22
CA GLY A 296 14.72 19.94 17.71
C GLY A 296 15.82 19.43 16.75
N GLY A 297 15.96 18.14 16.60
CA GLY A 297 16.46 17.39 15.44
C GLY A 297 17.92 17.46 15.04
N LYS A 298 18.79 18.30 15.65
CA LYS A 298 20.22 18.36 15.27
C LYS A 298 21.10 18.45 16.52
N GLY A 299 22.28 17.84 16.44
CA GLY A 299 23.26 17.91 17.51
C GLY A 299 22.95 16.98 18.69
N VAL A 300 22.25 15.89 18.43
CA VAL A 300 21.88 14.89 19.45
C VAL A 300 23.12 14.07 19.82
N LYS A 301 23.31 13.77 21.10
CA LYS A 301 24.37 12.86 21.54
C LYS A 301 24.02 11.42 21.21
N HIS A 302 24.99 10.62 20.79
CA HIS A 302 24.81 9.19 20.52
C HIS A 302 24.16 8.43 21.68
N HIS A 303 24.52 8.77 22.93
CA HIS A 303 23.91 8.15 24.12
C HIS A 303 22.38 8.32 24.16
N ALA A 304 21.87 9.51 23.80
CA ALA A 304 20.41 9.73 23.76
C ALA A 304 19.72 8.94 22.63
N LEU A 305 20.40 8.75 21.49
CA LEU A 305 19.91 7.92 20.39
C LEU A 305 19.83 6.44 20.78
N LEU A 306 20.87 5.92 21.45
CA LEU A 306 20.90 4.56 21.95
C LEU A 306 19.86 4.34 23.04
N GLU A 307 19.70 5.28 23.95
CA GLU A 307 18.68 5.24 25.00
C GLU A 307 17.26 5.18 24.40
N GLY A 308 17.01 5.95 23.33
CA GLY A 308 15.76 5.86 22.59
C GLY A 308 15.52 4.46 22.02
N LEU A 309 16.54 3.79 21.45
CA LEU A 309 16.43 2.43 20.95
C LEU A 309 16.22 1.40 22.07
N ARG A 310 16.84 1.59 23.24
CA ARG A 310 16.60 0.74 24.43
C ARG A 310 15.15 0.81 24.87
N GLN A 311 14.57 2.01 24.93
CA GLN A 311 13.16 2.20 25.29
C GLN A 311 12.22 1.45 24.33
N GLU A 312 12.48 1.51 23.00
CA GLU A 312 11.70 0.74 22.02
C GLU A 312 11.85 -0.78 22.23
N GLN A 313 13.04 -1.25 22.61
CA GLN A 313 13.29 -2.66 22.91
C GLN A 313 12.55 -3.10 24.20
N GLU A 314 12.57 -2.29 25.25
CA GLU A 314 11.90 -2.61 26.53
C GLU A 314 10.38 -2.64 26.38
N LEU A 315 9.79 -1.72 25.64
CA LEU A 315 8.37 -1.71 25.33
C LEU A 315 7.90 -3.03 24.71
N LYS A 316 8.70 -3.64 23.84
CA LYS A 316 8.39 -4.94 23.22
C LYS A 316 8.48 -6.08 24.22
N LEU A 317 9.47 -6.06 25.09
CA LEU A 317 9.61 -7.07 26.15
C LEU A 317 8.45 -7.05 27.13
N ASP A 318 7.96 -5.87 27.47
CA ASP A 318 6.81 -5.71 28.36
C ASP A 318 5.50 -6.18 27.72
N ILE A 319 5.31 -5.93 26.43
CA ILE A 319 4.15 -6.42 25.67
C ILE A 319 4.18 -7.96 25.64
N ASP A 320 5.32 -8.57 25.35
CA ASP A 320 5.47 -10.03 25.33
C ASP A 320 5.17 -10.64 26.72
N ARG A 321 5.64 -10.03 27.79
CA ARG A 321 5.38 -10.47 29.17
C ARG A 321 3.91 -10.37 29.55
N ARG A 322 3.22 -9.27 29.18
CA ARG A 322 1.79 -9.09 29.46
C ARG A 322 0.93 -10.02 28.61
N GLY A 323 1.31 -10.30 27.36
CA GLY A 323 0.62 -11.26 26.51
C GLY A 323 0.64 -12.70 27.03
N MET A 324 1.68 -13.10 27.76
CA MET A 324 1.76 -14.41 28.42
C MET A 324 0.95 -14.49 29.73
N GLY A 325 0.53 -13.34 30.29
CA GLY A 325 -0.21 -13.28 31.55
C GLY A 325 -1.74 -13.46 31.46
N PHE A 326 -2.30 -13.48 30.25
CA PHE A 326 -3.76 -13.67 30.03
C PHE A 326 -4.16 -15.12 29.70
N LEU A 327 -3.23 -16.08 29.82
CA LEU A 327 -3.50 -17.52 29.73
C LEU A 327 -3.38 -18.16 31.12
N LYS A 328 -4.27 -17.79 32.02
CA LYS A 328 -4.58 -18.57 33.24
C LYS A 328 -6.08 -18.71 33.40
#